data_ef5559188840428b980e2ed9364cdedf
#
_entry.id   ef5559188840428b980e2ed9364cdedf
#
_cell.length_a   1.000
_cell.length_b   1.000
_cell.length_c   1.000
_cell.angle_alpha   90.00
_cell.angle_beta   90.00
_cell.angle_gamma   90.00
#
_symmetry.space_group_name_H-M   'P 1'
#
loop_
_entity.id
_entity.type
_entity.pdbx_description
1 polymer ?
#
loop_
_entity_poly.entity_id
_entity_poly.type
_entity_poly.pdbx_seq_one_letter_code
_entity_poly.pdbx_strand_id
1 'polypeptide(L)'
;MTDFLRRYRTSRGFGVHSPLAYELITGPLRDRRVAYYCFDSVVTPRARRLVRLAARLGADSVASLGHIDSDIAGAAAQFSHGGNSRLFVVGSGADGGEALRVSSESLLTAVYDMSLWKELSEQREGTEAFTDGREGFIVRRRDLPGTVYEIRFR
;
A
#
# COMPACT_ATOMS: atom_id res chain seq x y z
N MET A 1 10.25 -24.99 -4.48
CA MET A 1 10.43 -24.03 -3.35
C MET A 1 9.04 -23.68 -2.82
N THR A 2 8.82 -23.81 -1.53
CA THR A 2 7.51 -23.51 -0.95
C THR A 2 7.20 -22.01 -1.04
N ASP A 3 5.92 -21.64 -1.18
CA ASP A 3 5.49 -20.22 -1.22
C ASP A 3 5.98 -19.42 -0.01
N PHE A 4 6.09 -20.07 1.13
CA PHE A 4 6.65 -19.47 2.34
C PHE A 4 8.10 -18.99 2.14
N LEU A 5 8.98 -19.83 1.59
CA LEU A 5 10.37 -19.49 1.36
C LEU A 5 10.51 -18.39 0.29
N ARG A 6 9.69 -18.45 -0.76
CA ARG A 6 9.66 -17.42 -1.79
C ARG A 6 9.29 -16.06 -1.19
N ARG A 7 8.19 -15.99 -0.44
CA ARG A 7 7.72 -14.75 0.25
C ARG A 7 8.74 -14.24 1.25
N TYR A 8 9.40 -15.13 1.99
CA TYR A 8 10.43 -14.77 2.95
C TYR A 8 11.64 -14.14 2.28
N ARG A 9 12.13 -14.72 1.18
CA ARG A 9 13.27 -14.19 0.41
C ARG A 9 12.92 -12.85 -0.23
N THR A 10 11.78 -12.75 -0.90
CA THR A 10 11.33 -11.50 -1.52
C THR A 10 11.16 -10.39 -0.49
N SER A 11 10.68 -10.71 0.72
CA SER A 11 10.58 -9.75 1.82
C SER A 11 11.94 -9.19 2.30
N ARG A 12 13.05 -9.85 1.92
CA ARG A 12 14.41 -9.37 2.16
C ARG A 12 15.06 -8.74 0.91
N GLY A 13 14.28 -8.50 -0.13
CA GLY A 13 14.74 -7.90 -1.38
C GLY A 13 15.36 -8.88 -2.37
N PHE A 14 15.38 -10.17 -2.10
CA PHE A 14 15.89 -11.17 -3.05
C PHE A 14 14.95 -11.31 -4.25
N GLY A 15 15.50 -11.17 -5.46
CA GLY A 15 14.73 -11.25 -6.71
C GLY A 15 13.91 -9.99 -7.01
N VAL A 16 14.16 -8.89 -6.31
CA VAL A 16 13.53 -7.59 -6.57
C VAL A 16 14.48 -6.76 -7.42
N HIS A 17 14.04 -6.39 -8.62
CA HIS A 17 14.86 -5.66 -9.59
C HIS A 17 14.51 -4.17 -9.68
N SER A 18 13.35 -3.77 -9.19
CA SER A 18 12.97 -2.35 -9.13
C SER A 18 13.61 -1.69 -7.89
N PRO A 19 14.37 -0.60 -8.05
CA PRO A 19 14.94 0.15 -6.93
C PRO A 19 13.88 0.63 -5.93
N LEU A 20 12.75 1.14 -6.43
CA LEU A 20 11.64 1.58 -5.57
C LEU A 20 11.03 0.39 -4.81
N ALA A 21 10.74 -0.72 -5.49
CA ALA A 21 10.18 -1.90 -4.83
C ALA A 21 11.13 -2.43 -3.75
N TYR A 22 12.43 -2.50 -4.02
CA TYR A 22 13.43 -2.90 -3.02
C TYR A 22 13.37 -1.98 -1.79
N GLU A 23 13.37 -0.68 -2.00
CA GLU A 23 13.30 0.32 -0.94
C GLU A 23 12.02 0.19 -0.10
N LEU A 24 10.87 0.07 -0.73
CA LEU A 24 9.58 -0.06 -0.03
C LEU A 24 9.48 -1.38 0.75
N ILE A 25 9.94 -2.49 0.17
CA ILE A 25 9.91 -3.81 0.82
C ILE A 25 10.84 -3.85 2.04
N THR A 26 12.04 -3.33 1.92
CA THR A 26 13.03 -3.37 3.01
C THR A 26 12.88 -2.24 4.03
N GLY A 27 12.21 -1.16 3.67
CA GLY A 27 11.93 -0.01 4.53
C GLY A 27 10.47 0.01 5.04
N PRO A 28 9.59 0.87 4.47
CA PRO A 28 8.25 1.16 5.05
C PRO A 28 7.39 -0.06 5.32
N LEU A 29 7.46 -1.09 4.48
CA LEU A 29 6.64 -2.29 4.62
C LEU A 29 7.13 -3.25 5.73
N ARG A 30 8.38 -3.14 6.15
CA ARG A 30 8.97 -4.05 7.15
C ARG A 30 9.63 -3.38 8.33
N ASP A 31 10.24 -2.22 8.16
CA ASP A 31 11.03 -1.60 9.21
C ASP A 31 10.13 -0.93 10.26
N ARG A 32 10.09 -1.51 11.44
CA ARG A 32 9.32 -0.99 12.59
C ARG A 32 10.07 0.05 13.40
N ARG A 33 11.34 0.31 13.10
CA ARG A 33 12.17 1.26 13.85
C ARG A 33 11.82 2.71 13.55
N VAL A 34 11.28 2.97 12.35
CA VAL A 34 10.85 4.32 11.98
C VAL A 34 9.55 4.64 12.69
N ALA A 35 9.58 5.66 13.52
CA ALA A 35 8.42 6.17 14.25
C ALA A 35 8.05 7.58 13.75
N TYR A 36 6.76 7.89 13.76
CA TYR A 36 6.22 9.19 13.45
C TYR A 36 5.50 9.75 14.67
N TYR A 37 5.41 11.07 14.78
CA TYR A 37 4.74 11.73 15.91
C TYR A 37 3.29 11.28 16.10
N CYS A 38 2.59 10.91 15.02
CA CYS A 38 1.20 10.43 15.09
C CYS A 38 1.08 9.01 15.69
N PHE A 39 2.18 8.31 15.96
CA PHE A 39 2.14 6.93 16.49
C PHE A 39 1.64 6.85 17.94
N ASP A 40 1.47 7.95 18.63
CA ASP A 40 0.75 7.99 19.91
C ASP A 40 -0.75 7.68 19.72
N SER A 41 -1.33 8.10 18.61
CA SER A 41 -2.74 7.84 18.25
C SER A 41 -2.92 6.72 17.21
N VAL A 42 -1.94 6.51 16.35
CA VAL A 42 -1.92 5.44 15.35
C VAL A 42 -1.17 4.24 15.93
N VAL A 43 -1.89 3.28 16.48
CA VAL A 43 -1.29 2.23 17.34
C VAL A 43 -1.21 0.85 16.70
N THR A 44 -2.10 0.49 15.77
CA THR A 44 -2.08 -0.84 15.17
C THR A 44 -0.93 -1.01 14.18
N PRO A 45 -0.35 -2.22 14.05
CA PRO A 45 0.74 -2.46 13.09
C PRO A 45 0.38 -2.14 11.65
N ARG A 46 -0.84 -2.46 11.20
CA ARG A 46 -1.29 -2.17 9.83
C ARG A 46 -1.50 -0.68 9.60
N ALA A 47 -2.03 0.06 10.58
CA ALA A 47 -2.19 1.50 10.49
C ALA A 47 -0.83 2.23 10.44
N ARG A 48 0.12 1.81 11.28
CA ARG A 48 1.50 2.33 11.26
C ARG A 48 2.22 2.04 9.95
N ARG A 49 1.99 0.87 9.35
CA ARG A 49 2.51 0.51 8.02
C ARG A 49 1.98 1.46 6.96
N LEU A 50 0.68 1.75 6.97
CA LEU A 50 0.08 2.70 6.05
C LEU A 50 0.72 4.09 6.18
N VAL A 51 0.91 4.59 7.40
CA VAL A 51 1.57 5.88 7.65
C VAL A 51 3.00 5.88 7.11
N ARG A 52 3.80 4.85 7.41
CA ARG A 52 5.18 4.79 6.92
C ARG A 52 5.25 4.82 5.39
N LEU A 53 4.39 4.04 4.73
CA LEU A 53 4.36 3.94 3.27
C LEU A 53 3.88 5.25 2.62
N ALA A 54 2.78 5.80 3.09
CA ALA A 54 2.21 7.03 2.55
C ALA A 54 3.15 8.23 2.76
N ALA A 55 3.78 8.33 3.93
CA ALA A 55 4.77 9.37 4.22
C ALA A 55 6.01 9.25 3.33
N ARG A 56 6.51 8.03 3.12
CA ARG A 56 7.68 7.78 2.27
C ARG A 56 7.42 8.17 0.82
N LEU A 57 6.20 7.96 0.34
CA LEU A 57 5.79 8.31 -1.03
C LEU A 57 5.37 9.77 -1.18
N GLY A 58 5.20 10.51 -0.10
CA GLY A 58 4.81 11.91 -0.14
C GLY A 58 3.33 12.15 -0.41
N ALA A 59 2.45 11.28 0.06
CA ALA A 59 1.01 11.48 -0.03
C ALA A 59 0.58 12.75 0.73
N ASP A 60 -0.32 13.52 0.13
CA ASP A 60 -0.79 14.79 0.69
C ASP A 60 -2.30 15.05 0.49
N SER A 61 -3.02 14.06 0.02
CA SER A 61 -4.49 14.05 -0.04
C SER A 61 -5.02 12.64 0.16
N VAL A 62 -6.30 12.52 0.52
CA VAL A 62 -6.93 11.23 0.85
C VAL A 62 -8.28 11.13 0.18
N ALA A 63 -8.56 9.96 -0.39
CA ALA A 63 -9.89 9.52 -0.79
C ALA A 63 -10.14 8.11 -0.27
N SER A 64 -11.38 7.73 -0.07
CA SER A 64 -11.74 6.39 0.39
C SER A 64 -13.05 5.94 -0.23
N LEU A 65 -13.20 4.62 -0.40
CA LEU A 65 -14.43 3.95 -0.79
C LEU A 65 -14.68 2.74 0.10
N GLY A 66 -15.96 2.42 0.32
CA GLY A 66 -16.36 1.32 1.18
C GLY A 66 -16.24 1.65 2.66
N HIS A 67 -16.38 0.60 3.48
CA HIS A 67 -16.26 0.74 4.93
C HIS A 67 -14.79 0.64 5.33
N ILE A 68 -14.29 1.68 5.99
CA ILE A 68 -12.92 1.76 6.47
C ILE A 68 -12.90 1.60 7.99
N ASP A 69 -12.12 0.65 8.48
CA ASP A 69 -11.93 0.47 9.93
C ASP A 69 -11.31 1.71 10.56
N SER A 70 -11.68 1.99 11.80
CA SER A 70 -11.31 3.24 12.48
C SER A 70 -9.80 3.46 12.60
N ASP A 71 -9.01 2.40 12.78
CA ASP A 71 -7.56 2.51 12.87
C ASP A 71 -6.93 2.93 11.53
N ILE A 72 -7.43 2.41 10.43
CA ILE A 72 -7.00 2.79 9.08
C ILE A 72 -7.49 4.19 8.72
N ALA A 73 -8.75 4.52 9.05
CA ALA A 73 -9.28 5.87 8.82
C ALA A 73 -8.47 6.94 9.56
N GLY A 74 -8.09 6.68 10.81
CA GLY A 74 -7.24 7.56 11.60
C GLY A 74 -5.84 7.73 11.02
N ALA A 75 -5.25 6.65 10.51
CA ALA A 75 -3.95 6.71 9.82
C ALA A 75 -4.04 7.52 8.53
N ALA A 76 -5.04 7.27 7.71
CA ALA A 76 -5.24 7.99 6.44
C ALA A 76 -5.49 9.48 6.65
N ALA A 77 -6.22 9.87 7.69
CA ALA A 77 -6.51 11.26 8.02
C ALA A 77 -5.24 12.12 8.24
N GLN A 78 -4.11 11.50 8.59
CA GLN A 78 -2.83 12.20 8.74
C GLN A 78 -2.32 12.83 7.43
N PHE A 79 -2.86 12.43 6.28
CA PHE A 79 -2.43 12.88 4.95
C PHE A 79 -3.43 13.81 4.27
N SER A 80 -4.47 14.26 4.96
CA SER A 80 -5.51 15.17 4.43
C SER A 80 -5.04 16.63 4.41
N HIS A 81 -4.11 16.94 3.48
CA HIS A 81 -3.54 18.29 3.33
C HIS A 81 -4.02 19.03 2.07
N GLY A 82 -4.86 18.39 1.23
CA GLY A 82 -5.46 19.01 0.05
C GLY A 82 -4.56 19.11 -1.18
N GLY A 83 -3.45 18.37 -1.23
CA GLY A 83 -2.56 18.31 -2.39
C GLY A 83 -3.04 17.36 -3.50
N ASN A 84 -2.17 17.08 -4.46
CA ASN A 84 -2.46 16.26 -5.65
C ASN A 84 -1.94 14.83 -5.55
N SER A 85 -1.10 14.52 -4.55
CA SER A 85 -0.53 13.19 -4.34
C SER A 85 -1.45 12.36 -3.45
N ARG A 86 -2.40 11.66 -4.09
CA ARG A 86 -3.51 10.99 -3.40
C ARG A 86 -3.11 9.65 -2.81
N LEU A 87 -3.43 9.49 -1.52
CA LEU A 87 -3.64 8.19 -0.89
C LEU A 87 -5.10 7.79 -1.06
N PHE A 88 -5.34 6.65 -1.70
CA PHE A 88 -6.68 6.09 -1.86
C PHE A 88 -6.82 4.82 -1.00
N VAL A 89 -7.86 4.76 -0.18
CA VAL A 89 -8.12 3.63 0.72
C VAL A 89 -9.39 2.91 0.28
N VAL A 90 -9.27 1.62 0.01
CA VAL A 90 -10.37 0.75 -0.42
C VAL A 90 -10.73 -0.19 0.72
N GLY A 91 -11.93 -0.01 1.26
CA GLY A 91 -12.49 -0.85 2.33
C GLY A 91 -13.58 -1.79 1.84
N SER A 92 -14.19 -2.49 2.79
CA SER A 92 -15.22 -3.50 2.53
C SER A 92 -16.45 -2.89 1.84
N GLY A 93 -16.98 -3.59 0.83
CA GLY A 93 -18.17 -3.21 0.09
C GLY A 93 -17.99 -2.08 -0.90
N ALA A 94 -16.74 -1.69 -1.22
CA ALA A 94 -16.47 -0.71 -2.26
C ALA A 94 -16.91 -1.21 -3.63
N ASP A 95 -17.43 -0.31 -4.47
CA ASP A 95 -17.74 -0.63 -5.86
C ASP A 95 -16.44 -0.83 -6.66
N GLY A 96 -16.29 -1.98 -7.33
CA GLY A 96 -15.07 -2.35 -8.03
C GLY A 96 -14.72 -1.42 -9.20
N GLY A 97 -15.71 -0.98 -9.98
CA GLY A 97 -15.50 -0.05 -11.09
C GLY A 97 -15.04 1.34 -10.63
N GLU A 98 -15.67 1.87 -9.59
CA GLU A 98 -15.29 3.14 -8.98
C GLU A 98 -13.90 3.04 -8.31
N ALA A 99 -13.63 1.95 -7.59
CA ALA A 99 -12.34 1.70 -6.98
C ALA A 99 -11.21 1.66 -8.03
N LEU A 100 -11.43 0.98 -9.15
CA LEU A 100 -10.46 0.93 -10.24
C LEU A 100 -10.20 2.32 -10.84
N ARG A 101 -11.25 3.11 -11.06
CA ARG A 101 -11.15 4.46 -11.59
C ARG A 101 -10.33 5.36 -10.66
N VAL A 102 -10.65 5.41 -9.38
CA VAL A 102 -9.94 6.27 -8.42
C VAL A 102 -8.50 5.79 -8.20
N SER A 103 -8.28 4.46 -8.14
CA SER A 103 -6.93 3.90 -8.04
C SER A 103 -6.04 4.30 -9.21
N SER A 104 -6.59 4.37 -10.41
CA SER A 104 -5.84 4.76 -11.62
C SER A 104 -5.31 6.20 -11.58
N GLU A 105 -5.88 7.05 -10.74
CA GLU A 105 -5.52 8.46 -10.55
C GLU A 105 -4.77 8.71 -9.24
N SER A 106 -4.46 7.66 -8.47
CA SER A 106 -3.89 7.79 -7.13
C SER A 106 -2.42 7.39 -7.11
N LEU A 107 -1.62 8.09 -6.31
CA LEU A 107 -0.20 7.77 -6.08
C LEU A 107 -0.05 6.42 -5.36
N LEU A 108 -0.85 6.21 -4.34
CA LEU A 108 -0.86 5.02 -3.51
C LEU A 108 -2.31 4.58 -3.30
N THR A 109 -2.61 3.31 -3.60
CA THR A 109 -3.87 2.67 -3.25
C THR A 109 -3.62 1.62 -2.18
N ALA A 110 -4.27 1.76 -1.03
CA ALA A 110 -4.26 0.77 0.05
C ALA A 110 -5.56 -0.04 0.01
N VAL A 111 -5.44 -1.33 -0.20
CA VAL A 111 -6.57 -2.25 -0.40
C VAL A 111 -6.74 -3.13 0.83
N TYR A 112 -7.86 -2.98 1.52
CA TYR A 112 -8.26 -3.78 2.68
C TYR A 112 -9.43 -4.73 2.38
N ASP A 113 -10.09 -4.57 1.23
CA ASP A 113 -11.01 -5.55 0.67
C ASP A 113 -10.30 -6.42 -0.36
N MET A 114 -9.85 -7.59 0.06
CA MET A 114 -9.07 -8.49 -0.80
C MET A 114 -9.90 -9.15 -1.90
N SER A 115 -11.22 -9.05 -1.87
CA SER A 115 -12.05 -9.49 -3.00
C SER A 115 -11.81 -8.65 -4.26
N LEU A 116 -11.37 -7.40 -4.10
CA LEU A 116 -11.04 -6.49 -5.21
C LEU A 116 -9.55 -6.53 -5.60
N TRP A 117 -8.71 -7.23 -4.85
CA TRP A 117 -7.26 -7.20 -5.04
C TRP A 117 -6.82 -7.60 -6.45
N LYS A 118 -7.37 -8.71 -6.96
CA LYS A 118 -6.99 -9.24 -8.27
C LYS A 118 -7.23 -8.22 -9.39
N GLU A 119 -8.39 -7.56 -9.37
CA GLU A 119 -8.76 -6.55 -10.36
C GLU A 119 -7.91 -5.29 -10.23
N LEU A 120 -7.73 -4.79 -9.00
CA LEU A 120 -6.99 -3.54 -8.75
C LEU A 120 -5.48 -3.70 -8.96
N SER A 121 -4.92 -4.85 -8.65
CA SER A 121 -3.48 -5.13 -8.76
C SER A 121 -3.05 -5.73 -10.09
N GLU A 122 -3.94 -5.80 -11.07
CA GLU A 122 -3.61 -6.33 -12.39
C GLU A 122 -2.34 -5.65 -12.92
N GLN A 123 -1.41 -6.48 -13.43
CA GLN A 123 -0.11 -6.00 -13.90
C GLN A 123 -0.29 -4.99 -15.02
N ARG A 124 0.14 -3.76 -14.75
CA ARG A 124 0.09 -2.64 -15.70
C ARG A 124 1.38 -1.85 -15.62
N GLU A 125 1.90 -1.46 -16.76
CA GLU A 125 3.00 -0.51 -16.81
C GLU A 125 2.68 0.75 -15.99
N GLY A 126 3.64 1.24 -15.24
CA GLY A 126 3.46 2.39 -14.34
C GLY A 126 2.91 2.03 -12.96
N THR A 127 2.85 0.74 -12.59
CA THR A 127 2.44 0.30 -11.25
C THR A 127 3.39 -0.72 -10.66
N GLU A 128 3.44 -0.79 -9.33
CA GLU A 128 3.96 -1.91 -8.56
C GLU A 128 3.01 -2.20 -7.41
N ALA A 129 2.79 -3.46 -7.11
CA ALA A 129 1.85 -3.89 -6.10
C ALA A 129 2.51 -4.84 -5.09
N PHE A 130 2.09 -4.73 -3.83
CA PHE A 130 2.64 -5.49 -2.71
C PHE A 130 1.50 -6.05 -1.87
N THR A 131 1.52 -7.33 -1.56
CA THR A 131 0.49 -7.95 -0.71
C THR A 131 1.05 -9.06 0.16
N ASP A 132 0.46 -9.24 1.33
CA ASP A 132 0.68 -10.42 2.19
C ASP A 132 -0.51 -11.40 2.15
N GLY A 133 -1.54 -11.10 1.33
CA GLY A 133 -2.77 -11.84 1.21
C GLY A 133 -3.90 -11.35 2.13
N ARG A 134 -3.64 -10.42 3.04
CA ARG A 134 -4.63 -9.82 3.95
C ARG A 134 -4.90 -8.36 3.63
N GLU A 135 -3.88 -7.67 3.18
CA GLU A 135 -3.93 -6.30 2.70
C GLU A 135 -2.98 -6.14 1.52
N GLY A 136 -3.14 -5.09 0.75
CA GLY A 136 -2.28 -4.82 -0.38
C GLY A 136 -2.11 -3.34 -0.65
N PHE A 137 -1.02 -3.01 -1.32
CA PHE A 137 -0.66 -1.63 -1.68
C PHE A 137 -0.27 -1.58 -3.16
N ILE A 138 -0.79 -0.60 -3.87
CA ILE A 138 -0.48 -0.35 -5.28
C ILE A 138 0.14 1.04 -5.39
N VAL A 139 1.36 1.11 -5.87
CA VAL A 139 2.10 2.35 -6.11
C VAL A 139 2.08 2.66 -7.60
N ARG A 140 1.82 3.89 -7.95
CA ARG A 140 1.74 4.34 -9.35
C ARG A 140 2.79 5.39 -9.64
N ARG A 141 3.71 5.05 -10.55
CA ARG A 141 4.73 5.95 -11.12
C ARG A 141 5.05 5.50 -12.54
N ARG A 142 5.37 6.46 -13.42
CA ARG A 142 5.59 6.22 -14.86
C ARG A 142 6.69 5.21 -15.17
N ASP A 143 7.71 5.11 -14.33
CA ASP A 143 8.91 4.29 -14.53
C ASP A 143 8.78 2.87 -13.97
N LEU A 144 7.62 2.49 -13.42
CA LEU A 144 7.43 1.19 -12.80
C LEU A 144 7.05 0.08 -13.81
N PRO A 145 7.58 -1.15 -13.61
CA PRO A 145 7.47 -2.23 -14.62
C PRO A 145 6.17 -3.04 -14.57
N GLY A 146 5.26 -2.79 -13.61
CA GLY A 146 4.00 -3.53 -13.49
C GLY A 146 4.10 -4.84 -12.70
N THR A 147 5.06 -4.99 -11.81
CA THR A 147 5.26 -6.21 -11.03
C THR A 147 4.37 -6.26 -9.79
N VAL A 148 3.85 -7.46 -9.48
CA VAL A 148 3.14 -7.75 -8.23
C VAL A 148 4.03 -8.59 -7.33
N TYR A 149 4.28 -8.13 -6.09
CA TYR A 149 5.11 -8.81 -5.10
C TYR A 149 4.23 -9.39 -3.98
N GLU A 150 4.32 -10.70 -3.80
CA GLU A 150 3.76 -11.38 -2.62
C GLU A 150 4.84 -11.46 -1.55
N ILE A 151 4.64 -10.75 -0.45
CA ILE A 151 5.62 -10.61 0.64
C ILE A 151 4.95 -10.83 1.99
N ARG A 152 5.76 -10.81 3.05
CA ARG A 152 5.25 -10.82 4.43
C ARG A 152 5.42 -9.42 5.02
N PHE A 153 4.32 -8.81 5.40
CA PHE A 153 4.37 -7.60 6.22
C PHE A 153 4.62 -7.99 7.68
N ARG A 154 5.32 -7.17 8.42
CA ARG A 154 5.61 -7.36 9.84
C ARG A 154 5.14 -6.17 10.66
#